data_e25a24f044070893b22b09bab9ad7f48
#
_entry.id   e25a24f044070893b22b09bab9ad7f48
#
_cell.length_a   1.000
_cell.length_b   1.000
_cell.length_c   1.000
_cell.angle_alpha   90.00
_cell.angle_beta   90.00
_cell.angle_gamma   90.00
#
_symmetry.space_group_name_H-M   'P 1'
#
loop_
_entity.id
_entity.type
_entity.pdbx_description
1 polymer ?
#
loop_
_entity_poly.entity_id
_entity_poly.type
_entity_poly.pdbx_seq_one_letter_code
_entity_poly.pdbx_strand_id
1 'polypeptide(L)'
;MKTAFITGINGMDGSHLADLLLVKGYKIYGMERRSSNVSDINTKHLNGKITILNGDITDQNSLLRCLKESNPDEVYNLAAQSFVGESWNTPEQTSNVTGLGVLRMLEAIREFNPKIKFYQASSSEMFGRMVENPANESTPFYPRSPYGVSKLYGHWITKNYRESYDMFTCSGILFNHESERRGIEFVTRKISDGVARIKLGLADHISLGNLEAKRDWGYAPDYVEAMWLMMQQETPDDYVIATGETYSIKEFLNIAFNHIGI
;
A
#
# COMPACT_ATOMS: atom_id res chain seq x y z
N MET A 1 -14.46 15.89 -14.77
CA MET A 1 -13.75 15.66 -13.47
C MET A 1 -13.73 14.15 -13.25
N LYS A 2 -12.56 13.54 -13.16
CA LYS A 2 -12.43 12.10 -12.89
C LYS A 2 -12.78 11.78 -11.43
N THR A 3 -13.30 10.58 -11.20
CA THR A 3 -13.62 10.06 -9.86
C THR A 3 -12.69 8.90 -9.52
N ALA A 4 -12.06 8.94 -8.35
CA ALA A 4 -11.23 7.88 -7.81
C ALA A 4 -11.89 7.24 -6.58
N PHE A 5 -11.78 5.90 -6.49
CA PHE A 5 -12.16 5.13 -5.30
C PHE A 5 -10.92 4.48 -4.72
N ILE A 6 -10.62 4.76 -3.44
CA ILE A 6 -9.41 4.33 -2.75
C ILE A 6 -9.78 3.41 -1.60
N THR A 7 -9.38 2.15 -1.65
CA THR A 7 -9.42 1.26 -0.47
C THR A 7 -8.17 1.49 0.39
N GLY A 8 -8.28 1.32 1.71
CA GLY A 8 -7.14 1.60 2.59
C GLY A 8 -6.83 3.09 2.73
N ILE A 9 -7.82 3.94 2.59
CA ILE A 9 -7.71 5.41 2.60
C ILE A 9 -7.00 5.96 3.84
N ASN A 10 -7.19 5.37 5.01
CA ASN A 10 -6.59 5.80 6.29
C ASN A 10 -5.11 5.39 6.45
N GLY A 11 -4.59 4.58 5.52
CA GLY A 11 -3.19 4.20 5.48
C GLY A 11 -2.27 5.35 5.04
N MET A 12 -0.96 5.11 5.13
CA MET A 12 0.05 6.05 4.66
C MET A 12 -0.17 6.39 3.18
N ASP A 13 -0.15 5.39 2.31
CA ASP A 13 -0.27 5.59 0.87
C ASP A 13 -1.65 6.11 0.46
N GLY A 14 -2.72 5.58 1.07
CA GLY A 14 -4.08 6.02 0.77
C GLY A 14 -4.29 7.50 1.02
N SER A 15 -3.77 8.02 2.13
CA SER A 15 -3.87 9.43 2.50
C SER A 15 -3.00 10.34 1.61
N HIS A 16 -1.77 9.93 1.26
CA HIS A 16 -0.93 10.69 0.32
C HIS A 16 -1.51 10.68 -1.10
N LEU A 17 -2.05 9.53 -1.54
CA LEU A 17 -2.70 9.44 -2.84
C LEU A 17 -3.94 10.34 -2.91
N ALA A 18 -4.72 10.41 -1.84
CA ALA A 18 -5.86 11.32 -1.78
C ALA A 18 -5.41 12.79 -1.91
N ASP A 19 -4.36 13.20 -1.19
CA ASP A 19 -3.80 14.55 -1.34
C ASP A 19 -3.38 14.85 -2.79
N LEU A 20 -2.64 13.95 -3.41
CA LEU A 20 -2.20 14.08 -4.80
C LEU A 20 -3.39 14.20 -5.77
N LEU A 21 -4.37 13.31 -5.65
CA LEU A 21 -5.52 13.28 -6.55
C LEU A 21 -6.44 14.51 -6.36
N LEU A 22 -6.55 15.06 -5.15
CA LEU A 22 -7.24 16.34 -4.92
C LEU A 22 -6.56 17.48 -5.68
N VAL A 23 -5.22 17.58 -5.63
CA VAL A 23 -4.46 18.57 -6.39
C VAL A 23 -4.66 18.40 -7.89
N LYS A 24 -4.81 17.15 -8.37
CA LYS A 24 -5.09 16.84 -9.78
C LYS A 24 -6.57 17.04 -10.18
N GLY A 25 -7.43 17.48 -9.25
CA GLY A 25 -8.83 17.82 -9.52
C GLY A 25 -9.76 16.61 -9.58
N TYR A 26 -9.43 15.50 -8.92
CA TYR A 26 -10.32 14.34 -8.82
C TYR A 26 -11.38 14.55 -7.73
N LYS A 27 -12.54 13.93 -7.94
CA LYS A 27 -13.48 13.62 -6.87
C LYS A 27 -13.08 12.31 -6.23
N ILE A 28 -12.97 12.28 -4.89
CA ILE A 28 -12.40 11.13 -4.18
C ILE A 28 -13.44 10.50 -3.26
N TYR A 29 -13.54 9.19 -3.36
CA TYR A 29 -14.22 8.33 -2.41
C TYR A 29 -13.19 7.41 -1.74
N GLY A 30 -13.17 7.41 -0.42
CA GLY A 30 -12.33 6.51 0.37
C GLY A 30 -13.16 5.39 0.99
N MET A 31 -12.67 4.15 0.94
CA MET A 31 -13.30 3.05 1.67
C MET A 31 -12.68 2.88 3.04
N GLU A 32 -13.55 2.88 4.05
CA GLU A 32 -13.20 2.62 5.43
C GLU A 32 -13.99 1.44 5.97
N ARG A 33 -13.30 0.54 6.70
CA ARG A 33 -13.97 -0.56 7.40
C ARG A 33 -14.59 -0.02 8.69
N ARG A 34 -15.86 -0.36 8.93
CA ARG A 34 -16.50 -0.03 10.20
C ARG A 34 -15.77 -0.69 11.37
N SER A 35 -15.23 0.11 12.26
CA SER A 35 -14.52 -0.31 13.47
C SER A 35 -14.86 0.64 14.61
N SER A 36 -14.84 0.13 15.86
CA SER A 36 -14.94 0.97 17.06
C SER A 36 -13.69 1.84 17.31
N ASN A 37 -12.56 1.47 16.70
CA ASN A 37 -11.27 2.15 16.85
C ASN A 37 -10.72 2.54 15.47
N VAL A 38 -11.40 3.45 14.78
CA VAL A 38 -10.89 4.01 13.52
C VAL A 38 -9.86 5.07 13.86
N SER A 39 -8.64 4.92 13.30
CA SER A 39 -7.65 5.98 13.34
C SER A 39 -7.75 6.81 12.07
N ASP A 40 -8.20 8.05 12.20
CA ASP A 40 -8.28 9.05 11.12
C ASP A 40 -7.07 10.00 11.10
N ILE A 41 -6.01 9.68 11.83
CA ILE A 41 -4.85 10.56 12.03
C ILE A 41 -4.25 11.01 10.68
N ASN A 42 -4.23 10.14 9.69
CA ASN A 42 -3.68 10.42 8.37
C ASN A 42 -4.68 11.12 7.44
N THR A 43 -5.98 11.10 7.74
CA THR A 43 -7.04 11.60 6.86
C THR A 43 -7.83 12.76 7.45
N LYS A 44 -7.57 13.15 8.70
CA LYS A 44 -8.28 14.24 9.39
C LYS A 44 -8.28 15.55 8.59
N HIS A 45 -7.19 15.88 7.91
CA HIS A 45 -7.04 17.08 7.08
C HIS A 45 -7.85 17.00 5.76
N LEU A 46 -8.36 15.81 5.41
CA LEU A 46 -9.20 15.55 4.24
C LEU A 46 -10.70 15.69 4.55
N ASN A 47 -11.09 15.92 5.80
CA ASN A 47 -12.49 16.07 6.19
C ASN A 47 -13.18 17.18 5.39
N GLY A 48 -14.33 16.85 4.80
CA GLY A 48 -15.10 17.74 3.93
C GLY A 48 -14.54 17.88 2.49
N LYS A 49 -13.37 17.29 2.18
CA LYS A 49 -12.77 17.32 0.84
C LYS A 49 -12.97 16.00 0.09
N ILE A 50 -13.16 14.89 0.80
CA ILE A 50 -13.41 13.56 0.26
C ILE A 50 -14.68 12.97 0.86
N THR A 51 -15.23 11.95 0.21
CA THR A 51 -16.38 11.19 0.73
C THR A 51 -15.92 9.83 1.24
N ILE A 52 -16.22 9.51 2.49
CA ILE A 52 -15.91 8.19 3.08
C ILE A 52 -17.11 7.28 2.94
N LEU A 53 -16.89 6.08 2.39
CA LEU A 53 -17.86 5.00 2.28
C LEU A 53 -17.50 3.86 3.22
N ASN A 54 -18.49 3.31 3.91
CA ASN A 54 -18.30 2.13 4.73
C ASN A 54 -18.30 0.87 3.85
N GLY A 55 -17.20 0.13 3.85
CA GLY A 55 -17.05 -1.12 3.11
C GLY A 55 -15.96 -1.99 3.70
N ASP A 56 -16.01 -3.28 3.39
CA ASP A 56 -15.00 -4.25 3.80
C ASP A 56 -14.52 -5.03 2.57
N ILE A 57 -13.21 -5.13 2.38
CA ILE A 57 -12.60 -5.86 1.26
C ILE A 57 -12.94 -7.37 1.29
N THR A 58 -13.42 -7.86 2.42
CA THR A 58 -13.85 -9.25 2.61
C THR A 58 -15.34 -9.47 2.31
N ASP A 59 -16.11 -8.39 2.05
CA ASP A 59 -17.55 -8.44 1.77
C ASP A 59 -17.87 -7.90 0.36
N GLN A 60 -18.15 -8.83 -0.56
CA GLN A 60 -18.50 -8.56 -1.97
C GLN A 60 -19.66 -7.57 -2.11
N ASN A 61 -20.69 -7.70 -1.30
CA ASN A 61 -21.88 -6.84 -1.38
C ASN A 61 -21.55 -5.40 -0.99
N SER A 62 -20.68 -5.21 0.02
CA SER A 62 -20.24 -3.87 0.41
C SER A 62 -19.40 -3.21 -0.67
N LEU A 63 -18.56 -3.97 -1.38
CA LEU A 63 -17.76 -3.48 -2.49
C LEU A 63 -18.64 -3.02 -3.66
N LEU A 64 -19.61 -3.84 -4.06
CA LEU A 64 -20.59 -3.46 -5.11
C LEU A 64 -21.37 -2.21 -4.74
N ARG A 65 -21.81 -2.07 -3.48
CA ARG A 65 -22.49 -0.87 -3.00
C ARG A 65 -21.58 0.36 -3.11
N CYS A 66 -20.32 0.26 -2.65
CA CYS A 66 -19.37 1.34 -2.74
C CYS A 66 -19.08 1.75 -4.19
N LEU A 67 -18.92 0.78 -5.11
CA LEU A 67 -18.73 1.07 -6.54
C LEU A 67 -19.94 1.75 -7.16
N LYS A 68 -21.16 1.30 -6.84
CA LYS A 68 -22.41 1.93 -7.33
C LYS A 68 -22.56 3.37 -6.83
N GLU A 69 -22.20 3.64 -5.57
CA GLU A 69 -22.31 4.97 -4.97
C GLU A 69 -21.22 5.93 -5.47
N SER A 70 -19.99 5.46 -5.61
CA SER A 70 -18.86 6.29 -6.07
C SER A 70 -18.83 6.46 -7.59
N ASN A 71 -19.32 5.47 -8.36
CA ASN A 71 -19.22 5.38 -9.83
C ASN A 71 -17.85 5.85 -10.34
N PRO A 72 -16.74 5.17 -9.96
CA PRO A 72 -15.40 5.67 -10.18
C PRO A 72 -14.92 5.41 -11.61
N ASP A 73 -14.03 6.28 -12.10
CA ASP A 73 -13.23 6.04 -13.31
C ASP A 73 -12.01 5.17 -12.97
N GLU A 74 -11.48 5.32 -11.76
CA GLU A 74 -10.25 4.66 -11.30
C GLU A 74 -10.43 4.11 -9.88
N VAL A 75 -10.00 2.86 -9.67
CA VAL A 75 -9.96 2.19 -8.35
C VAL A 75 -8.50 1.94 -7.96
N TYR A 76 -8.11 2.41 -6.79
CA TYR A 76 -6.80 2.16 -6.18
C TYR A 76 -6.96 1.23 -4.99
N ASN A 77 -6.52 -0.03 -5.15
CA ASN A 77 -6.64 -1.04 -4.11
C ASN A 77 -5.38 -1.08 -3.23
N LEU A 78 -5.44 -0.35 -2.12
CA LEU A 78 -4.36 -0.26 -1.13
C LEU A 78 -4.68 -1.00 0.18
N ALA A 79 -5.93 -1.49 0.33
CA ALA A 79 -6.35 -2.22 1.52
C ALA A 79 -5.59 -3.55 1.64
N ALA A 80 -4.92 -3.75 2.75
CA ALA A 80 -4.18 -4.95 3.07
C ALA A 80 -3.98 -5.08 4.59
N GLN A 81 -3.72 -6.30 5.07
CA GLN A 81 -2.98 -6.52 6.31
C GLN A 81 -1.49 -6.39 5.94
N SER A 82 -0.86 -5.23 6.19
CA SER A 82 0.44 -4.87 5.60
C SER A 82 1.65 -5.14 6.51
N PHE A 83 1.43 -5.46 7.79
CA PHE A 83 2.52 -5.75 8.71
C PHE A 83 2.98 -7.21 8.56
N VAL A 84 4.15 -7.40 7.93
CA VAL A 84 4.69 -8.73 7.59
C VAL A 84 4.81 -9.62 8.83
N GLY A 85 5.27 -9.06 9.97
CA GLY A 85 5.42 -9.81 11.23
C GLY A 85 4.11 -10.41 11.71
N GLU A 86 3.01 -9.66 11.65
CA GLU A 86 1.68 -10.13 12.06
C GLU A 86 1.10 -11.20 11.14
N SER A 87 1.54 -11.26 9.89
CA SER A 87 1.05 -12.29 8.96
C SER A 87 1.35 -13.73 9.40
N TRP A 88 2.34 -13.93 10.28
CA TRP A 88 2.65 -15.23 10.88
C TRP A 88 1.68 -15.63 11.99
N ASN A 89 1.13 -14.63 12.71
CA ASN A 89 0.14 -14.85 13.76
C ASN A 89 -1.27 -14.98 13.19
N THR A 90 -1.54 -14.30 12.07
CA THR A 90 -2.87 -14.23 11.43
C THR A 90 -2.83 -14.57 9.94
N PRO A 91 -2.30 -15.76 9.54
CA PRO A 91 -2.07 -16.07 8.11
C PRO A 91 -3.37 -16.18 7.30
N GLU A 92 -4.43 -16.73 7.90
CA GLU A 92 -5.74 -16.85 7.25
C GLU A 92 -6.37 -15.48 7.00
N GLN A 93 -6.40 -14.61 8.01
CA GLN A 93 -6.90 -13.24 7.87
C GLN A 93 -6.09 -12.45 6.85
N THR A 94 -4.75 -12.60 6.88
CA THR A 94 -3.85 -11.97 5.90
C THR A 94 -4.20 -12.42 4.48
N SER A 95 -4.39 -13.71 4.26
CA SER A 95 -4.75 -14.25 2.94
C SER A 95 -6.14 -13.79 2.48
N ASN A 96 -7.11 -13.76 3.39
CA ASN A 96 -8.47 -13.35 3.11
C ASN A 96 -8.58 -11.86 2.72
N VAL A 97 -7.85 -10.99 3.43
CA VAL A 97 -7.84 -9.54 3.17
C VAL A 97 -6.93 -9.21 2.00
N THR A 98 -5.65 -9.61 2.07
CA THR A 98 -4.59 -9.16 1.15
C THR A 98 -4.57 -9.91 -0.17
N GLY A 99 -5.01 -11.19 -0.18
CA GLY A 99 -5.11 -12.02 -1.38
C GLY A 99 -6.52 -12.04 -1.96
N LEU A 100 -7.45 -12.72 -1.29
CA LEU A 100 -8.83 -12.87 -1.78
C LEU A 100 -9.60 -11.54 -1.87
N GLY A 101 -9.23 -10.53 -1.08
CA GLY A 101 -9.78 -9.19 -1.19
C GLY A 101 -9.59 -8.57 -2.57
N VAL A 102 -8.43 -8.84 -3.20
CA VAL A 102 -8.16 -8.39 -4.59
C VAL A 102 -9.11 -9.02 -5.58
N LEU A 103 -9.30 -10.35 -5.49
CA LEU A 103 -10.26 -11.08 -6.33
C LEU A 103 -11.67 -10.52 -6.18
N ARG A 104 -12.12 -10.27 -4.95
CA ARG A 104 -13.47 -9.71 -4.71
C ARG A 104 -13.65 -8.33 -5.34
N MET A 105 -12.62 -7.47 -5.24
CA MET A 105 -12.69 -6.15 -5.87
C MET A 105 -12.71 -6.25 -7.40
N LEU A 106 -11.89 -7.11 -7.98
CA LEU A 106 -11.89 -7.35 -9.44
C LEU A 106 -13.24 -7.89 -9.92
N GLU A 107 -13.82 -8.86 -9.21
CA GLU A 107 -15.18 -9.36 -9.52
C GLU A 107 -16.26 -8.28 -9.38
N ALA A 108 -16.17 -7.46 -8.32
CA ALA A 108 -17.12 -6.36 -8.13
C ALA A 108 -17.02 -5.32 -9.29
N ILE A 109 -15.80 -5.00 -9.74
CA ILE A 109 -15.55 -4.12 -10.87
C ILE A 109 -16.09 -4.76 -12.16
N ARG A 110 -15.75 -6.03 -12.42
CA ARG A 110 -16.19 -6.76 -13.61
C ARG A 110 -17.73 -6.83 -13.73
N GLU A 111 -18.40 -7.06 -12.60
CA GLU A 111 -19.87 -7.11 -12.53
C GLU A 111 -20.51 -5.73 -12.71
N PHE A 112 -19.94 -4.68 -12.09
CA PHE A 112 -20.51 -3.34 -12.10
C PHE A 112 -20.20 -2.58 -13.39
N ASN A 113 -18.90 -2.45 -13.72
CA ASN A 113 -18.42 -1.77 -14.92
C ASN A 113 -16.95 -2.16 -15.23
N PRO A 114 -16.71 -3.09 -16.18
CA PRO A 114 -15.36 -3.55 -16.51
C PRO A 114 -14.45 -2.48 -17.16
N LYS A 115 -14.98 -1.31 -17.50
CA LYS A 115 -14.19 -0.18 -18.03
C LYS A 115 -13.46 0.63 -16.96
N ILE A 116 -13.77 0.40 -15.69
CA ILE A 116 -13.08 1.04 -14.56
C ILE A 116 -11.62 0.58 -14.58
N LYS A 117 -10.71 1.53 -14.55
CA LYS A 117 -9.27 1.24 -14.38
C LYS A 117 -8.97 0.78 -12.96
N PHE A 118 -8.18 -0.25 -12.80
CA PHE A 118 -7.84 -0.84 -11.50
C PHE A 118 -6.33 -0.85 -11.27
N TYR A 119 -5.90 -0.28 -10.15
CA TYR A 119 -4.55 -0.36 -9.63
C TYR A 119 -4.49 -1.32 -8.44
N GLN A 120 -3.53 -2.24 -8.46
CA GLN A 120 -3.20 -3.15 -7.36
C GLN A 120 -1.87 -2.77 -6.72
N ALA A 121 -1.86 -2.48 -5.43
CA ALA A 121 -0.63 -2.39 -4.66
C ALA A 121 -0.04 -3.78 -4.44
N SER A 122 0.90 -4.16 -5.30
CA SER A 122 1.77 -5.32 -5.13
C SER A 122 2.96 -4.96 -4.22
N SER A 123 3.93 -5.85 -4.03
CA SER A 123 5.00 -5.65 -3.05
C SER A 123 6.28 -6.36 -3.46
N SER A 124 7.43 -5.77 -3.16
CA SER A 124 8.75 -6.41 -3.27
C SER A 124 8.91 -7.67 -2.40
N GLU A 125 8.06 -7.83 -1.35
CA GLU A 125 8.01 -9.06 -0.54
C GLU A 125 7.60 -10.30 -1.34
N MET A 126 7.05 -10.13 -2.56
CA MET A 126 6.82 -11.22 -3.49
C MET A 126 8.11 -11.82 -4.03
N PHE A 127 9.16 -11.03 -4.21
CA PHE A 127 10.48 -11.52 -4.63
C PHE A 127 11.10 -12.41 -3.55
N GLY A 128 10.94 -12.04 -2.27
CA GLY A 128 11.37 -12.84 -1.13
C GLY A 128 12.86 -13.21 -1.20
N ARG A 129 13.15 -14.48 -1.54
CA ARG A 129 14.52 -14.93 -1.83
C ARG A 129 14.87 -14.61 -3.28
N MET A 130 15.30 -13.38 -3.52
CA MET A 130 15.68 -12.94 -4.87
C MET A 130 16.80 -13.80 -5.47
N VAL A 131 16.65 -14.13 -6.74
CA VAL A 131 17.64 -14.86 -7.54
C VAL A 131 18.43 -13.91 -8.45
N GLU A 132 17.96 -12.68 -8.61
CA GLU A 132 18.57 -11.60 -9.39
C GLU A 132 18.59 -10.30 -8.57
N ASN A 133 19.64 -9.51 -8.76
CA ASN A 133 19.80 -8.22 -8.11
C ASN A 133 20.48 -7.23 -9.09
N PRO A 134 19.86 -6.10 -9.45
CA PRO A 134 18.53 -5.66 -9.00
C PRO A 134 17.37 -6.48 -9.58
N ALA A 135 16.28 -6.60 -8.82
CA ALA A 135 15.04 -7.22 -9.29
C ALA A 135 14.33 -6.31 -10.30
N ASN A 136 13.64 -6.94 -11.26
CA ASN A 136 12.80 -6.28 -12.27
C ASN A 136 11.48 -7.05 -12.46
N GLU A 137 10.64 -6.61 -13.40
CA GLU A 137 9.31 -7.18 -13.63
C GLU A 137 9.33 -8.64 -14.12
N SER A 138 10.46 -9.12 -14.65
CA SER A 138 10.66 -10.51 -15.09
C SER A 138 11.33 -11.39 -14.05
N THR A 139 11.81 -10.83 -12.94
CA THR A 139 12.47 -11.58 -11.86
C THR A 139 11.49 -12.56 -11.21
N PRO A 140 11.83 -13.87 -11.11
CA PRO A 140 10.97 -14.86 -10.50
C PRO A 140 10.63 -14.56 -9.05
N PHE A 141 9.37 -14.74 -8.68
CA PHE A 141 8.90 -14.57 -7.31
C PHE A 141 9.15 -15.79 -6.44
N TYR A 142 9.63 -15.57 -5.22
CA TYR A 142 9.83 -16.61 -4.21
C TYR A 142 9.52 -16.06 -2.80
N PRO A 143 8.22 -15.77 -2.50
CA PRO A 143 7.82 -15.13 -1.24
C PRO A 143 8.23 -15.97 -0.03
N ARG A 144 8.53 -15.29 1.09
CA ARG A 144 9.05 -15.91 2.32
C ARG A 144 8.17 -15.62 3.54
N SER A 145 6.96 -15.10 3.33
CA SER A 145 5.99 -14.84 4.39
C SER A 145 4.56 -15.07 3.90
N PRO A 146 3.57 -15.34 4.81
CA PRO A 146 2.17 -15.40 4.43
C PRO A 146 1.68 -14.11 3.75
N TYR A 147 2.20 -12.95 4.16
CA TYR A 147 1.95 -11.66 3.50
C TYR A 147 2.46 -11.67 2.04
N GLY A 148 3.72 -12.05 1.82
CA GLY A 148 4.31 -12.12 0.47
C GLY A 148 3.54 -13.08 -0.45
N VAL A 149 3.13 -14.24 0.06
CA VAL A 149 2.28 -15.21 -0.68
C VAL A 149 0.93 -14.61 -1.03
N SER A 150 0.30 -13.89 -0.10
CA SER A 150 -0.99 -13.25 -0.32
C SER A 150 -0.90 -12.11 -1.35
N LYS A 151 0.18 -11.32 -1.31
CA LYS A 151 0.47 -10.28 -2.32
C LYS A 151 0.73 -10.90 -3.70
N LEU A 152 1.43 -12.04 -3.74
CA LEU A 152 1.69 -12.76 -5.00
C LEU A 152 0.38 -13.28 -5.63
N TYR A 153 -0.54 -13.82 -4.83
CA TYR A 153 -1.86 -14.18 -5.31
C TYR A 153 -2.59 -12.95 -5.90
N GLY A 154 -2.62 -11.83 -5.15
CA GLY A 154 -3.24 -10.59 -5.60
C GLY A 154 -2.64 -10.05 -6.90
N HIS A 155 -1.32 -10.13 -7.06
CA HIS A 155 -0.61 -9.73 -8.27
C HIS A 155 -1.01 -10.60 -9.47
N TRP A 156 -0.94 -11.93 -9.34
CA TRP A 156 -1.26 -12.84 -10.43
C TRP A 156 -2.74 -12.80 -10.82
N ILE A 157 -3.65 -12.67 -9.86
CA ILE A 157 -5.07 -12.57 -10.21
C ILE A 157 -5.38 -11.25 -10.93
N THR A 158 -4.68 -10.15 -10.58
CA THR A 158 -4.79 -8.88 -11.30
C THR A 158 -4.35 -9.01 -12.75
N LYS A 159 -3.19 -9.64 -12.99
CA LYS A 159 -2.70 -9.93 -14.34
C LYS A 159 -3.64 -10.86 -15.11
N ASN A 160 -4.16 -11.90 -14.46
CA ASN A 160 -5.11 -12.83 -15.07
C ASN A 160 -6.38 -12.12 -15.56
N TYR A 161 -6.92 -11.15 -14.77
CA TYR A 161 -8.10 -10.38 -15.17
C TYR A 161 -7.82 -9.43 -16.34
N ARG A 162 -6.60 -8.88 -16.43
CA ARG A 162 -6.13 -8.13 -17.60
C ARG A 162 -6.18 -8.99 -18.86
N GLU A 163 -5.59 -10.15 -18.81
CA GLU A 163 -5.41 -11.05 -19.95
C GLU A 163 -6.71 -11.78 -20.36
N SER A 164 -7.56 -12.14 -19.41
CA SER A 164 -8.76 -12.96 -19.65
C SER A 164 -10.02 -12.16 -19.94
N TYR A 165 -10.14 -10.94 -19.39
CA TYR A 165 -11.35 -10.13 -19.48
C TYR A 165 -11.12 -8.76 -20.13
N ASP A 166 -9.91 -8.51 -20.67
CA ASP A 166 -9.52 -7.23 -21.29
C ASP A 166 -9.80 -6.01 -20.39
N MET A 167 -9.63 -6.21 -19.07
CA MET A 167 -9.79 -5.14 -18.09
C MET A 167 -8.50 -4.34 -17.98
N PHE A 168 -8.62 -3.01 -17.84
CA PHE A 168 -7.46 -2.20 -17.51
C PHE A 168 -7.07 -2.42 -16.05
N THR A 169 -6.12 -3.33 -15.82
CA THR A 169 -5.59 -3.60 -14.48
C THR A 169 -4.06 -3.52 -14.49
N CYS A 170 -3.47 -2.78 -13.58
CA CYS A 170 -2.02 -2.68 -13.42
C CYS A 170 -1.59 -2.92 -11.97
N SER A 171 -0.36 -3.37 -11.79
CA SER A 171 0.24 -3.64 -10.48
C SER A 171 1.52 -2.85 -10.29
N GLY A 172 1.63 -2.11 -9.18
CA GLY A 172 2.90 -1.54 -8.74
C GLY A 172 3.61 -2.51 -7.79
N ILE A 173 4.76 -3.05 -8.17
CA ILE A 173 5.62 -3.88 -7.31
C ILE A 173 6.48 -2.93 -6.48
N LEU A 174 5.92 -2.50 -5.37
CA LEU A 174 6.50 -1.44 -4.56
C LEU A 174 7.58 -1.97 -3.62
N PHE A 175 8.76 -1.37 -3.67
CA PHE A 175 9.76 -1.50 -2.63
C PHE A 175 9.36 -0.69 -1.39
N ASN A 176 10.15 -0.77 -0.31
CA ASN A 176 9.80 -0.06 0.91
C ASN A 176 9.78 1.45 0.66
N HIS A 177 8.78 2.12 1.18
CA HIS A 177 8.64 3.57 1.11
C HIS A 177 8.01 4.08 2.38
N GLU A 178 8.41 5.26 2.78
CA GLU A 178 8.16 5.77 4.11
C GLU A 178 7.71 7.23 4.07
N SER A 179 7.04 7.65 5.13
CA SER A 179 6.74 9.05 5.38
C SER A 179 6.44 9.29 6.85
N GLU A 180 6.15 10.53 7.21
CA GLU A 180 5.69 10.94 8.54
C GLU A 180 4.35 10.28 8.95
N ARG A 181 3.61 9.72 7.97
CA ARG A 181 2.32 9.01 8.19
C ARG A 181 2.47 7.50 8.41
N ARG A 182 3.69 7.01 8.51
CA ARG A 182 3.96 5.59 8.74
C ARG A 182 3.49 5.14 10.12
N GLY A 183 2.91 3.94 10.21
CA GLY A 183 2.50 3.33 11.49
C GLY A 183 3.68 3.04 12.40
N ILE A 184 3.46 3.15 13.72
CA ILE A 184 4.51 2.99 14.75
C ILE A 184 5.10 1.59 14.80
N GLU A 185 4.41 0.59 14.32
CA GLU A 185 4.86 -0.80 14.25
C GLU A 185 5.99 -1.01 13.23
N PHE A 186 6.18 -0.11 12.27
CA PHE A 186 7.21 -0.20 11.25
C PHE A 186 8.55 0.38 11.74
N VAL A 187 9.64 -0.26 11.31
CA VAL A 187 10.98 0.01 11.83
C VAL A 187 11.42 1.46 11.71
N THR A 188 11.13 2.12 10.60
CA THR A 188 11.49 3.52 10.35
C THR A 188 10.78 4.48 11.30
N ARG A 189 9.47 4.29 11.50
CA ARG A 189 8.69 5.08 12.45
C ARG A 189 9.08 4.77 13.90
N LYS A 190 9.32 3.48 14.20
CA LYS A 190 9.81 3.06 15.51
C LYS A 190 11.15 3.72 15.87
N ILE A 191 12.05 3.86 14.89
CA ILE A 191 13.34 4.55 15.10
C ILE A 191 13.09 6.03 15.30
N SER A 192 12.37 6.72 14.43
CA SER A 192 12.17 8.17 14.53
C SER A 192 11.45 8.58 15.82
N ASP A 193 10.42 7.82 16.24
CA ASP A 193 9.72 8.04 17.51
C ASP A 193 10.65 7.76 18.71
N GLY A 194 11.37 6.62 18.69
CA GLY A 194 12.28 6.23 19.76
C GLY A 194 13.41 7.24 19.96
N VAL A 195 14.02 7.72 18.88
CA VAL A 195 15.07 8.75 18.91
C VAL A 195 14.51 10.06 19.48
N ALA A 196 13.31 10.49 19.06
CA ALA A 196 12.67 11.67 19.62
C ALA A 196 12.39 11.52 21.12
N ARG A 197 11.90 10.36 21.56
CA ARG A 197 11.63 10.06 22.98
C ARG A 197 12.91 10.07 23.82
N ILE A 198 14.03 9.54 23.30
CA ILE A 198 15.33 9.60 23.97
C ILE A 198 15.77 11.07 24.14
N LYS A 199 15.66 11.88 23.08
CA LYS A 199 16.01 13.30 23.13
C LYS A 199 15.21 14.07 24.19
N LEU A 200 13.94 13.71 24.36
CA LEU A 200 13.03 14.32 25.34
C LEU A 200 13.15 13.72 26.76
N GLY A 201 14.06 12.75 26.98
CA GLY A 201 14.19 12.06 28.28
C GLY A 201 13.01 11.15 28.62
N LEU A 202 12.21 10.75 27.64
CA LEU A 202 11.03 9.87 27.81
C LEU A 202 11.35 8.40 27.62
N ALA A 203 12.55 8.08 27.13
CA ALA A 203 13.09 6.72 26.97
C ALA A 203 14.61 6.76 27.06
N ASP A 204 15.22 5.61 27.37
CA ASP A 204 16.67 5.44 27.47
C ASP A 204 17.25 4.53 26.39
N HIS A 205 16.39 3.79 25.68
CA HIS A 205 16.79 2.89 24.60
C HIS A 205 15.71 2.64 23.57
N ILE A 206 16.12 2.06 22.42
CA ILE A 206 15.24 1.55 21.37
C ILE A 206 15.58 0.07 21.15
N SER A 207 14.61 -0.82 21.31
CA SER A 207 14.80 -2.25 21.01
C SER A 207 14.50 -2.52 19.54
N LEU A 208 15.51 -2.96 18.79
CA LEU A 208 15.44 -3.28 17.37
C LEU A 208 15.92 -4.73 17.14
N GLY A 209 15.52 -5.30 16.00
CA GLY A 209 16.00 -6.61 15.56
C GLY A 209 17.37 -6.53 14.87
N ASN A 210 17.52 -7.18 13.71
CA ASN A 210 18.76 -7.21 12.95
C ASN A 210 19.09 -5.85 12.33
N LEU A 211 20.12 -5.19 12.83
CA LEU A 211 20.56 -3.87 12.37
C LEU A 211 21.26 -3.89 11.00
N GLU A 212 21.78 -5.03 10.58
CA GLU A 212 22.48 -5.19 9.30
C GLU A 212 21.52 -5.49 8.14
N ALA A 213 20.21 -5.69 8.42
CA ALA A 213 19.20 -5.87 7.39
C ALA A 213 19.10 -4.61 6.52
N LYS A 214 19.18 -4.80 5.20
CA LYS A 214 19.11 -3.71 4.22
C LYS A 214 17.76 -3.63 3.58
N ARG A 215 17.33 -2.41 3.23
CA ARG A 215 16.11 -2.11 2.48
C ARG A 215 16.37 -0.97 1.50
N ASP A 216 15.70 -1.03 0.36
CA ASP A 216 15.47 0.12 -0.49
C ASP A 216 14.32 0.92 0.14
N TRP A 217 14.55 2.16 0.54
CA TRP A 217 13.55 3.04 1.12
C TRP A 217 13.36 4.28 0.27
N GLY A 218 12.17 4.42 -0.30
CA GLY A 218 11.75 5.61 -1.00
C GLY A 218 10.85 6.51 -0.16
N TYR A 219 10.42 7.62 -0.76
CA TYR A 219 9.48 8.58 -0.16
C TYR A 219 8.06 8.29 -0.67
N ALA A 220 7.10 8.09 0.23
CA ALA A 220 5.76 7.66 -0.12
C ALA A 220 5.02 8.56 -1.12
N PRO A 221 5.14 9.91 -1.08
CA PRO A 221 4.57 10.77 -2.12
C PRO A 221 5.06 10.48 -3.54
N ASP A 222 6.32 10.10 -3.75
CA ASP A 222 6.84 9.73 -5.08
C ASP A 222 6.20 8.42 -5.55
N TYR A 223 5.97 7.50 -4.63
CA TYR A 223 5.33 6.21 -4.92
C TYR A 223 3.86 6.36 -5.30
N VAL A 224 3.11 7.24 -4.62
CA VAL A 224 1.71 7.48 -5.00
C VAL A 224 1.61 8.26 -6.32
N GLU A 225 2.59 9.08 -6.67
CA GLU A 225 2.67 9.68 -8.00
C GLU A 225 2.92 8.62 -9.07
N ALA A 226 3.81 7.66 -8.83
CA ALA A 226 4.01 6.51 -9.71
C ALA A 226 2.73 5.68 -9.87
N MET A 227 1.98 5.42 -8.80
CA MET A 227 0.67 4.75 -8.86
C MET A 227 -0.30 5.48 -9.82
N TRP A 228 -0.38 6.81 -9.71
CA TRP A 228 -1.21 7.61 -10.59
C TRP A 228 -0.71 7.57 -12.04
N LEU A 229 0.61 7.69 -12.28
CA LEU A 229 1.20 7.65 -13.62
C LEU A 229 0.93 6.32 -14.34
N MET A 230 0.99 5.18 -13.63
CA MET A 230 0.65 3.86 -14.18
C MET A 230 -0.80 3.83 -14.70
N MET A 231 -1.72 4.45 -13.99
CA MET A 231 -3.13 4.51 -14.35
C MET A 231 -3.43 5.45 -15.52
N GLN A 232 -2.48 6.31 -15.91
CA GLN A 232 -2.62 7.22 -17.07
C GLN A 232 -2.07 6.61 -18.36
N GLN A 233 -1.42 5.44 -18.31
CA GLN A 233 -0.90 4.77 -19.51
C GLN A 233 -2.05 4.35 -20.44
N GLU A 234 -1.74 4.19 -21.72
CA GLU A 234 -2.71 3.69 -22.72
C GLU A 234 -2.97 2.19 -22.55
N THR A 235 -1.91 1.43 -22.25
CA THR A 235 -1.96 -0.01 -22.00
C THR A 235 -1.58 -0.32 -20.55
N PRO A 236 -2.33 -1.20 -19.86
CA PRO A 236 -1.99 -1.60 -18.50
C PRO A 236 -0.79 -2.55 -18.48
N ASP A 237 0.08 -2.39 -17.48
CA ASP A 237 1.20 -3.30 -17.25
C ASP A 237 1.53 -3.37 -15.74
N ASP A 238 2.58 -4.14 -15.40
CA ASP A 238 3.13 -4.23 -14.06
C ASP A 238 4.46 -3.48 -14.00
N TYR A 239 4.74 -2.78 -12.89
CA TYR A 239 5.91 -1.90 -12.77
C TYR A 239 6.60 -2.08 -11.43
N VAL A 240 7.92 -2.24 -11.44
CA VAL A 240 8.76 -2.19 -10.25
C VAL A 240 9.01 -0.71 -9.90
N ILE A 241 8.72 -0.34 -8.65
CA ILE A 241 8.98 1.00 -8.13
C ILE A 241 9.95 0.89 -6.95
N ALA A 242 11.14 1.43 -7.14
CA ALA A 242 12.26 1.41 -6.20
C ALA A 242 13.15 2.64 -6.38
N THR A 243 13.99 2.96 -5.40
CA THR A 243 15.01 4.02 -5.53
C THR A 243 16.27 3.50 -6.24
N GLY A 244 16.51 2.20 -6.21
CA GLY A 244 17.73 1.55 -6.70
C GLY A 244 18.88 1.58 -5.70
N GLU A 245 18.68 2.15 -4.51
CA GLU A 245 19.67 2.22 -3.43
C GLU A 245 19.18 1.49 -2.18
N THR A 246 20.10 0.85 -1.45
CA THR A 246 19.75 0.14 -0.23
C THR A 246 20.58 0.62 0.96
N TYR A 247 19.91 0.80 2.10
CA TYR A 247 20.51 1.19 3.36
C TYR A 247 20.19 0.17 4.44
N SER A 248 21.11 -0.01 5.39
CA SER A 248 20.89 -0.84 6.57
C SER A 248 20.05 -0.10 7.62
N ILE A 249 19.39 -0.86 8.49
CA ILE A 249 18.69 -0.31 9.66
C ILE A 249 19.65 0.49 10.53
N LYS A 250 20.92 0.05 10.65
CA LYS A 250 21.97 0.73 11.38
C LYS A 250 22.29 2.11 10.80
N GLU A 251 22.41 2.22 9.47
CA GLU A 251 22.65 3.50 8.79
C GLU A 251 21.48 4.47 9.03
N PHE A 252 20.24 3.99 8.89
CA PHE A 252 19.04 4.79 9.17
C PHE A 252 19.02 5.27 10.64
N LEU A 253 19.33 4.38 11.58
CA LEU A 253 19.41 4.70 13.01
C LEU A 253 20.45 5.79 13.29
N ASN A 254 21.65 5.66 12.72
CA ASN A 254 22.72 6.64 12.87
C ASN A 254 22.32 8.02 12.33
N ILE A 255 21.68 8.06 11.14
CA ILE A 255 21.16 9.31 10.56
C ILE A 255 20.13 9.96 11.51
N ALA A 256 19.23 9.16 12.08
CA ALA A 256 18.19 9.68 12.98
C ALA A 256 18.81 10.26 14.28
N PHE A 257 19.80 9.60 14.90
CA PHE A 257 20.50 10.13 16.07
C PHE A 257 21.33 11.36 15.74
N ASN A 258 22.09 11.33 14.66
CA ASN A 258 22.87 12.49 14.20
C ASN A 258 22.01 13.74 13.98
N HIS A 259 20.80 13.55 13.43
CA HIS A 259 19.84 14.64 13.18
C HIS A 259 19.44 15.40 14.46
N ILE A 260 19.41 14.72 15.59
CA ILE A 260 19.08 15.34 16.89
C ILE A 260 20.31 15.70 17.73
N GLY A 261 21.54 15.52 17.20
CA GLY A 261 22.79 15.86 17.85
C GLY A 261 23.20 14.90 18.97
N ILE A 262 22.93 13.61 18.83
CA ILE A 262 23.35 12.52 19.72
C ILE A 262 24.17 11.52 18.92
#